data_6c4ef65fa01b9c8e45ea82364508b837
#
_entry.id   6c4ef65fa01b9c8e45ea82364508b837
#
_cell.length_a   1.000
_cell.length_b   1.000
_cell.length_c   1.000
_cell.angle_alpha   90.00
_cell.angle_beta   90.00
_cell.angle_gamma   90.00
#
_symmetry.space_group_name_H-M   'P 1'
#
loop_
_entity.id
_entity.type
_entity.pdbx_description
1 polymer ?
#
loop_
_entity_poly.entity_id
_entity_poly.type
_entity_poly.pdbx_seq_one_letter_code
_entity_poly.pdbx_strand_id
1 'polypeptide(L)'
;MAYSVQHQSDEARPAGPASESLYLLRPLGEQDWQLSSGRRLTHTFYSLIGCPAVKAATYLLVRQLSDGTRRVLASRRTRSSVPSVNLADIRHAGARLGANEVHLYQGATSDAERSAVAADLAQGRLAAKLQPASPRIAAERARPAARGQHRRAS
;
A
#
# COMPACT_ATOMS: atom_id res chain seq x y z
N MET A 1 54.09 -38.08 -5.52
CA MET A 1 52.66 -38.17 -5.34
C MET A 1 52.10 -36.76 -5.50
N ALA A 2 51.49 -36.50 -6.65
CA ALA A 2 50.94 -35.19 -6.98
C ALA A 2 49.47 -35.17 -6.61
N TYR A 3 49.06 -34.27 -5.71
CA TYR A 3 47.67 -33.98 -5.41
C TYR A 3 47.18 -32.89 -6.39
N SER A 4 46.36 -33.31 -7.33
CA SER A 4 45.60 -32.38 -8.17
C SER A 4 44.49 -31.72 -7.33
N VAL A 5 44.61 -30.43 -7.10
CA VAL A 5 43.52 -29.61 -6.59
C VAL A 5 42.60 -29.28 -7.77
N GLN A 6 41.45 -29.92 -7.81
CA GLN A 6 40.41 -29.53 -8.73
C GLN A 6 39.78 -28.20 -8.25
N HIS A 7 40.03 -27.15 -9.02
CA HIS A 7 39.24 -25.92 -8.95
C HIS A 7 37.80 -26.25 -9.37
N GLN A 8 36.88 -26.34 -8.40
CA GLN A 8 35.48 -26.25 -8.67
C GLN A 8 35.17 -24.81 -9.09
N SER A 9 34.87 -24.68 -10.37
CA SER A 9 34.30 -23.43 -10.90
C SER A 9 33.04 -23.12 -10.15
N ASP A 10 33.05 -21.98 -9.47
CA ASP A 10 31.88 -21.39 -8.83
C ASP A 10 30.92 -21.00 -9.95
N GLU A 11 30.03 -21.93 -10.23
CA GLU A 11 28.95 -21.75 -11.22
C GLU A 11 28.00 -20.69 -10.67
N ALA A 12 28.08 -19.52 -11.27
CA ALA A 12 27.25 -18.38 -10.94
C ALA A 12 25.78 -18.80 -10.90
N ARG A 13 25.25 -18.94 -9.70
CA ARG A 13 23.84 -19.18 -9.43
C ARG A 13 23.04 -18.08 -10.12
N PRO A 14 22.10 -18.39 -11.01
CA PRO A 14 21.28 -17.36 -11.63
C PRO A 14 20.57 -16.59 -10.52
N ALA A 15 20.67 -15.28 -10.58
CA ALA A 15 19.98 -14.38 -9.68
C ALA A 15 18.48 -14.72 -9.70
N GLY A 16 18.05 -15.45 -8.70
CA GLY A 16 16.64 -15.74 -8.48
C GLY A 16 15.88 -14.45 -8.16
N PRO A 17 14.56 -14.49 -8.02
CA PRO A 17 13.55 -13.49 -8.33
C PRO A 17 13.59 -12.23 -7.47
N ALA A 18 14.72 -11.52 -7.41
CA ALA A 18 14.80 -10.21 -6.78
C ALA A 18 13.94 -9.16 -7.51
N SER A 19 13.67 -9.36 -8.81
CA SER A 19 12.85 -8.45 -9.61
C SER A 19 11.35 -8.53 -9.26
N GLU A 20 10.80 -9.71 -9.01
CA GLU A 20 9.38 -9.84 -8.70
C GLU A 20 9.02 -9.22 -7.34
N SER A 21 9.94 -9.26 -6.37
CA SER A 21 9.70 -8.67 -5.05
C SER A 21 9.52 -7.16 -5.08
N LEU A 22 10.15 -6.45 -6.01
CA LEU A 22 10.04 -5.00 -6.14
C LEU A 22 8.68 -4.56 -6.72
N TYR A 23 8.05 -5.38 -7.56
CA TYR A 23 6.73 -5.08 -8.11
C TYR A 23 5.62 -5.18 -7.04
N LEU A 24 5.80 -6.04 -6.04
CA LEU A 24 4.85 -6.20 -4.94
C LEU A 24 4.80 -5.00 -4.00
N LEU A 25 5.90 -4.21 -3.91
CA LEU A 25 5.99 -3.03 -3.04
C LEU A 25 5.48 -1.75 -3.69
N ARG A 26 4.90 -1.81 -4.88
CA ARG A 26 4.35 -0.63 -5.55
C ARG A 26 3.01 -0.23 -4.95
N PRO A 27 2.78 1.08 -4.76
CA PRO A 27 1.47 1.56 -4.38
C PRO A 27 0.46 1.21 -5.49
N LEU A 28 -0.73 0.80 -5.08
CA LEU A 28 -1.85 0.52 -5.98
C LEU A 28 -2.57 1.81 -6.39
N GLY A 29 -2.43 2.87 -5.58
CA GLY A 29 -3.03 4.16 -5.86
C GLY A 29 -3.16 5.02 -4.61
N GLU A 30 -3.98 6.05 -4.72
CA GLU A 30 -4.30 6.98 -3.65
C GLU A 30 -5.81 6.98 -3.39
N GLN A 31 -6.19 7.13 -2.15
CA GLN A 31 -7.57 7.21 -1.69
C GLN A 31 -7.72 8.34 -0.67
N ASP A 32 -8.69 9.20 -0.91
CA ASP A 32 -9.08 10.21 0.06
C ASP A 32 -10.04 9.63 1.09
N TRP A 33 -9.72 9.85 2.35
CA TRP A 33 -10.60 9.51 3.46
C TRP A 33 -11.01 10.75 4.22
N GLN A 34 -12.30 10.84 4.52
CA GLN A 34 -12.85 11.94 5.30
C GLN A 34 -12.80 11.57 6.79
N LEU A 35 -12.23 12.46 7.59
CA LEU A 35 -12.22 12.38 9.03
C LEU A 35 -13.57 12.84 9.60
N SER A 36 -13.85 12.49 10.86
CA SER A 36 -15.06 12.97 11.55
C SER A 36 -15.09 14.49 11.69
N SER A 37 -13.92 15.12 11.75
CA SER A 37 -13.75 16.58 11.75
C SER A 37 -14.11 17.26 10.41
N GLY A 38 -14.36 16.48 9.35
CA GLY A 38 -14.61 16.99 7.99
C GLY A 38 -13.35 17.16 7.14
N ARG A 39 -12.13 17.05 7.74
CA ARG A 39 -10.87 17.05 6.98
C ARG A 39 -10.80 15.83 6.06
N ARG A 40 -10.17 16.02 4.91
CA ARG A 40 -9.81 14.92 3.99
C ARG A 40 -8.31 14.69 4.05
N LEU A 41 -7.91 13.43 4.12
CA LEU A 41 -6.52 13.01 4.05
C LEU A 41 -6.36 12.01 2.92
N THR A 42 -5.39 12.29 2.04
CA THR A 42 -5.02 11.38 0.96
C THR A 42 -4.08 10.31 1.51
N HIS A 43 -4.47 9.06 1.38
CA HIS A 43 -3.69 7.90 1.76
C HIS A 43 -3.16 7.20 0.51
N THR A 44 -1.91 6.78 0.55
CA THR A 44 -1.37 5.85 -0.44
C THR A 44 -1.73 4.44 -0.02
N PHE A 45 -2.31 3.64 -0.90
CA PHE A 45 -2.70 2.28 -0.55
C PHE A 45 -1.92 1.21 -1.30
N TYR A 46 -1.79 0.08 -0.62
CA TYR A 46 -1.05 -1.10 -1.05
C TYR A 46 -1.89 -2.35 -0.81
N SER A 47 -1.57 -3.43 -1.50
CA SER A 47 -2.04 -4.74 -1.05
C SER A 47 -1.46 -5.06 0.33
N LEU A 48 -2.13 -5.88 1.12
CA LEU A 48 -1.63 -6.23 2.46
C LEU A 48 -0.23 -6.86 2.41
N ILE A 49 0.03 -7.70 1.40
CA ILE A 49 1.32 -8.34 1.19
C ILE A 49 2.36 -7.35 0.66
N GLY A 50 1.94 -6.43 -0.22
CA GLY A 50 2.80 -5.44 -0.86
C GLY A 50 3.03 -4.17 -0.03
N CYS A 51 2.55 -4.10 1.20
CA CYS A 51 2.79 -2.96 2.08
C CYS A 51 4.29 -2.83 2.39
N PRO A 52 4.89 -1.64 2.20
CA PRO A 52 6.27 -1.41 2.56
C PRO A 52 6.46 -1.32 4.08
N ALA A 53 7.69 -1.55 4.53
CA ALA A 53 8.08 -1.25 5.89
C ALA A 53 8.13 0.26 6.11
N VAL A 54 7.42 0.75 7.12
CA VAL A 54 7.34 2.19 7.43
C VAL A 54 7.78 2.48 8.86
N LYS A 55 8.54 3.56 9.03
CA LYS A 55 9.04 3.97 10.34
C LYS A 55 7.95 4.61 11.20
N ALA A 56 7.12 5.45 10.59
CA ALA A 56 6.04 6.14 11.28
C ALA A 56 4.90 6.42 10.29
N ALA A 57 3.70 5.97 10.63
CA ALA A 57 2.50 6.21 9.83
C ALA A 57 1.23 6.04 10.66
N THR A 58 0.16 6.66 10.21
CA THR A 58 -1.20 6.25 10.52
C THR A 58 -1.68 5.36 9.37
N TYR A 59 -2.43 4.33 9.66
CA TYR A 59 -2.88 3.41 8.62
C TYR A 59 -4.30 2.90 8.84
N LEU A 60 -4.94 2.59 7.73
CA LEU A 60 -6.23 1.92 7.70
C LEU A 60 -6.04 0.50 7.18
N LEU A 61 -6.65 -0.46 7.85
CA LEU A 61 -6.84 -1.81 7.34
C LEU A 61 -8.17 -1.86 6.62
N VAL A 62 -8.14 -2.20 5.34
CA VAL A 62 -9.28 -2.08 4.44
C VAL A 62 -9.55 -3.42 3.75
N ARG A 63 -10.83 -3.74 3.61
CA ARG A 63 -11.31 -4.82 2.75
C ARG A 63 -11.91 -4.22 1.50
N GLN A 64 -11.26 -4.43 0.37
CA GLN A 64 -11.88 -4.19 -0.93
C GLN A 64 -12.77 -5.39 -1.27
N LEU A 65 -14.04 -5.12 -1.57
CA LEU A 65 -15.01 -6.12 -1.99
C LEU A 65 -14.95 -6.33 -3.50
N SER A 66 -15.59 -7.39 -3.99
CA SER A 66 -15.61 -7.74 -5.42
C SER A 66 -16.28 -6.68 -6.31
N ASP A 67 -17.19 -5.87 -5.75
CA ASP A 67 -17.85 -4.75 -6.44
C ASP A 67 -16.99 -3.46 -6.47
N GLY A 68 -15.77 -3.50 -5.93
CA GLY A 68 -14.84 -2.38 -5.83
C GLY A 68 -15.06 -1.46 -4.64
N THR A 69 -16.10 -1.69 -3.82
CA THR A 69 -16.31 -0.91 -2.59
C THR A 69 -15.25 -1.25 -1.54
N ARG A 70 -14.90 -0.28 -0.71
CA ARG A 70 -13.92 -0.39 0.36
C ARG A 70 -14.57 -0.26 1.72
N ARG A 71 -14.30 -1.24 2.58
CA ARG A 71 -14.74 -1.24 3.98
C ARG A 71 -13.52 -1.06 4.88
N VAL A 72 -13.51 0.00 5.69
CA VAL A 72 -12.50 0.18 6.73
C VAL A 72 -12.78 -0.77 7.88
N LEU A 73 -11.80 -1.61 8.22
CA LEU A 73 -11.88 -2.58 9.29
C LEU A 73 -11.26 -2.05 10.59
N ALA A 74 -10.17 -1.30 10.49
CA ALA A 74 -9.48 -0.68 11.61
C ALA A 74 -8.73 0.57 11.18
N SER A 75 -8.58 1.51 12.12
CA SER A 75 -7.69 2.67 12.02
C SER A 75 -6.67 2.56 13.15
N ARG A 76 -5.38 2.62 12.80
CA ARG A 76 -4.27 2.41 13.74
C ARG A 76 -3.10 3.33 13.39
N ARG A 77 -2.11 3.36 14.29
CA ARG A 77 -0.80 3.97 14.07
C ARG A 77 0.31 2.97 14.32
N THR A 78 1.47 3.21 13.72
CA THR A 78 2.68 2.47 14.02
C THR A 78 3.14 2.76 15.45
N ARG A 79 3.70 1.78 16.12
CA ARG A 79 4.12 1.87 17.53
C ARG A 79 5.62 1.75 17.73
N SER A 80 6.31 1.12 16.79
CA SER A 80 7.75 0.89 16.87
C SER A 80 8.51 1.91 16.02
N SER A 81 9.75 2.21 16.43
CA SER A 81 10.71 2.93 15.58
C SER A 81 11.37 2.03 14.54
N VAL A 82 11.16 0.71 14.63
CA VAL A 82 11.73 -0.30 13.73
C VAL A 82 10.71 -0.62 12.62
N PRO A 83 11.01 -0.27 11.36
CA PRO A 83 10.05 -0.43 10.25
C PRO A 83 9.58 -1.86 10.02
N SER A 84 10.47 -2.85 10.17
CA SER A 84 10.12 -4.27 10.00
C SER A 84 9.15 -4.78 11.06
N VAL A 85 9.23 -4.27 12.28
CA VAL A 85 8.29 -4.58 13.37
C VAL A 85 6.91 -4.03 13.04
N ASN A 86 6.85 -2.78 12.59
CA ASN A 86 5.60 -2.16 12.17
C ASN A 86 4.94 -2.93 11.00
N LEU A 87 5.74 -3.37 10.02
CA LEU A 87 5.25 -4.16 8.91
C LEU A 87 4.67 -5.50 9.36
N ALA A 88 5.35 -6.18 10.28
CA ALA A 88 4.85 -7.44 10.85
C ALA A 88 3.51 -7.23 11.58
N ASP A 89 3.40 -6.17 12.37
CA ASP A 89 2.17 -5.82 13.09
C ASP A 89 1.01 -5.50 12.12
N ILE A 90 1.28 -4.74 11.08
CA ILE A 90 0.31 -4.39 10.04
C ILE A 90 -0.22 -5.66 9.35
N ARG A 91 0.68 -6.52 8.90
CA ARG A 91 0.32 -7.77 8.19
C ARG A 91 -0.44 -8.73 9.10
N HIS A 92 0.00 -8.89 10.33
CA HIS A 92 -0.67 -9.77 11.31
C HIS A 92 -2.08 -9.26 11.62
N ALA A 93 -2.23 -7.98 11.93
CA ALA A 93 -3.53 -7.38 12.20
C ALA A 93 -4.45 -7.41 10.98
N GLY A 94 -3.91 -7.13 9.80
CA GLY A 94 -4.65 -7.17 8.55
C GLY A 94 -5.17 -8.56 8.22
N ALA A 95 -4.32 -9.59 8.32
CA ALA A 95 -4.72 -10.98 8.10
C ALA A 95 -5.82 -11.41 9.09
N ARG A 96 -5.67 -11.06 10.35
CA ARG A 96 -6.62 -11.41 11.41
C ARG A 96 -7.99 -10.77 11.21
N LEU A 97 -8.05 -9.55 10.68
CA LEU A 97 -9.29 -8.82 10.41
C LEU A 97 -9.88 -9.10 9.02
N GLY A 98 -9.17 -9.81 8.15
CA GLY A 98 -9.59 -10.07 6.79
C GLY A 98 -9.38 -8.88 5.84
N ALA A 99 -8.42 -8.00 6.12
CA ALA A 99 -8.02 -6.93 5.22
C ALA A 99 -7.26 -7.49 4.02
N ASN A 100 -7.41 -6.85 2.87
CA ASN A 100 -6.62 -7.12 1.67
C ASN A 100 -5.86 -5.87 1.17
N GLU A 101 -6.15 -4.71 1.74
CA GLU A 101 -5.46 -3.45 1.47
C GLU A 101 -5.01 -2.78 2.77
N VAL A 102 -3.92 -2.02 2.67
CA VAL A 102 -3.41 -1.11 3.71
C VAL A 102 -3.32 0.29 3.11
N HIS A 103 -3.95 1.26 3.74
CA HIS A 103 -3.91 2.66 3.35
C HIS A 103 -3.03 3.43 4.34
N LEU A 104 -1.90 3.96 3.88
CA LEU A 104 -0.91 4.64 4.69
C LEU A 104 -1.04 6.16 4.59
N TYR A 105 -0.99 6.85 5.72
CA TYR A 105 -0.84 8.29 5.81
C TYR A 105 0.42 8.62 6.62
N GLN A 106 1.37 9.30 5.99
CA GLN A 106 2.67 9.65 6.56
C GLN A 106 2.82 11.15 6.84
N GLY A 107 1.77 11.94 6.65
CA GLY A 107 1.79 13.39 6.82
C GLY A 107 1.81 13.87 8.27
N ALA A 108 1.49 13.00 9.25
CA ALA A 108 1.57 13.34 10.66
C ALA A 108 3.03 13.30 11.14
N THR A 109 3.52 14.38 11.74
CA THR A 109 4.94 14.57 12.09
C THR A 109 5.28 14.14 13.51
N SER A 110 4.29 14.07 14.41
CA SER A 110 4.46 13.66 15.80
C SER A 110 3.61 12.44 16.17
N ASP A 111 3.98 11.77 17.24
CA ASP A 111 3.21 10.64 17.78
C ASP A 111 1.82 11.08 18.28
N ALA A 112 1.72 12.27 18.88
CA ALA A 112 0.46 12.85 19.29
C ALA A 112 -0.45 13.14 18.10
N GLU A 113 0.10 13.68 17.01
CA GLU A 113 -0.64 13.94 15.76
C GLU A 113 -1.12 12.61 15.12
N ARG A 114 -0.26 11.60 15.06
CA ARG A 114 -0.66 10.26 14.57
C ARG A 114 -1.78 9.65 15.39
N SER A 115 -1.72 9.78 16.70
CA SER A 115 -2.79 9.31 17.59
C SER A 115 -4.10 10.06 17.34
N ALA A 116 -4.06 11.38 17.19
CA ALA A 116 -5.23 12.19 16.90
C ALA A 116 -5.85 11.86 15.55
N VAL A 117 -5.03 11.70 14.51
CA VAL A 117 -5.50 11.29 13.17
C VAL A 117 -6.12 9.90 13.20
N ALA A 118 -5.49 8.94 13.87
CA ALA A 118 -6.04 7.59 13.99
C ALA A 118 -7.38 7.55 14.71
N ALA A 119 -7.54 8.34 15.78
CA ALA A 119 -8.79 8.44 16.53
C ALA A 119 -9.89 9.10 15.69
N ASP A 120 -9.58 10.17 14.97
CA ASP A 120 -10.52 10.89 14.10
C ASP A 120 -10.98 10.00 12.93
N LEU A 121 -10.06 9.25 12.30
CA LEU A 121 -10.41 8.26 11.28
C LEU A 121 -11.27 7.12 11.84
N ALA A 122 -11.02 6.68 13.07
CA ALA A 122 -11.81 5.65 13.70
C ALA A 122 -13.26 6.09 13.95
N GLN A 123 -13.47 7.35 14.33
CA GLN A 123 -14.80 7.94 14.49
C GLN A 123 -15.51 8.12 13.14
N GLY A 124 -14.80 8.58 12.11
CA GLY A 124 -15.31 8.72 10.75
C GLY A 124 -15.59 7.39 10.04
N ARG A 125 -15.11 6.29 10.57
CA ARG A 125 -15.20 4.95 9.96
C ARG A 125 -16.61 4.49 9.62
N LEU A 126 -17.58 4.87 10.40
CA LEU A 126 -18.99 4.53 10.14
C LEU A 126 -19.53 5.24 8.89
N ALA A 127 -19.11 6.48 8.66
CA ALA A 127 -19.48 7.24 7.47
C ALA A 127 -18.72 6.75 6.21
N ALA A 128 -17.46 6.37 6.35
CA ALA A 128 -16.62 5.87 5.25
C ALA A 128 -17.07 4.50 4.70
N LYS A 129 -17.84 3.73 5.44
CA LYS A 129 -18.42 2.47 4.96
C LYS A 129 -19.35 2.65 3.75
N LEU A 130 -19.77 3.85 3.47
CA LEU A 130 -20.73 4.19 2.41
C LEU A 130 -20.10 4.95 1.24
N GLN A 131 -18.79 5.26 1.28
CA GLN A 131 -18.16 5.99 0.18
C GLN A 131 -17.82 5.04 -0.98
N PRO A 132 -18.35 5.28 -2.18
CA PRO A 132 -17.87 4.64 -3.40
C PRO A 132 -16.42 5.07 -3.66
N ALA A 133 -15.65 4.23 -4.33
CA ALA A 133 -14.30 4.57 -4.77
C ALA A 133 -14.29 5.91 -5.49
N SER A 134 -13.37 6.80 -5.11
CA SER A 134 -13.28 8.13 -5.73
C SER A 134 -13.16 8.02 -7.26
N PRO A 135 -13.96 8.75 -8.04
CA PRO A 135 -13.97 8.63 -9.51
C PRO A 135 -12.67 9.02 -10.21
N ARG A 136 -11.71 9.63 -9.48
CA ARG A 136 -10.40 10.01 -10.02
C ARG A 136 -9.56 8.83 -10.51
N ILE A 137 -9.62 7.68 -9.85
CA ILE A 137 -8.85 6.49 -10.27
C ILE A 137 -9.48 5.80 -11.47
N ALA A 138 -10.81 5.84 -11.58
CA ALA A 138 -11.52 5.31 -12.73
C ALA A 138 -11.27 6.12 -14.01
N ALA A 139 -11.14 7.46 -13.90
CA ALA A 139 -10.88 8.34 -15.03
C ALA A 139 -9.45 8.18 -15.61
N GLU A 140 -8.46 7.87 -14.78
CA GLU A 140 -7.08 7.68 -15.23
C GLU A 140 -6.88 6.34 -15.97
N ARG A 141 -7.65 5.32 -15.60
CA ARG A 141 -7.66 4.02 -16.31
C ARG A 141 -8.44 4.07 -17.63
N ALA A 142 -9.29 5.06 -17.85
CA ALA A 142 -10.15 5.20 -19.02
C ALA A 142 -9.55 6.10 -20.13
N ARG A 143 -8.31 6.60 -20.01
CA ARG A 143 -7.65 7.33 -21.09
C ARG A 143 -7.26 6.35 -22.20
N PRO A 144 -7.93 6.37 -23.37
CA PRO A 144 -7.46 5.60 -24.52
C PRO A 144 -6.13 6.18 -24.96
N ALA A 145 -5.16 5.30 -25.22
CA ALA A 145 -3.91 5.69 -25.86
C ALA A 145 -4.25 6.47 -27.13
N ALA A 146 -3.77 7.72 -27.23
CA ALA A 146 -3.94 8.53 -28.42
C ALA A 146 -3.32 7.79 -29.60
N ARG A 147 -4.15 7.25 -30.49
CA ARG A 147 -3.73 6.73 -31.79
C ARG A 147 -3.20 7.90 -32.60
N GLY A 148 -1.90 7.89 -32.79
CA GLY A 148 -1.26 8.77 -33.76
C GLY A 148 -1.88 8.58 -35.14
N GLN A 149 -2.68 9.52 -35.55
CA GLN A 149 -3.09 9.61 -36.96
C GLN A 149 -1.93 10.21 -37.74
N HIS A 150 -1.14 9.34 -38.36
CA HIS A 150 -0.30 9.76 -39.47
C HIS A 150 -1.22 10.12 -40.64
N ARG A 151 -1.50 11.40 -40.81
CA ARG A 151 -1.96 11.94 -42.09
C ARG A 151 -0.78 11.88 -43.05
N ARG A 152 -0.81 10.96 -44.00
CA ARG A 152 -0.07 11.09 -45.26
C ARG A 152 -0.78 12.16 -46.10
N ALA A 153 -0.10 13.26 -46.32
CA ALA A 153 -0.45 14.18 -47.38
C ALA A 153 0.16 13.65 -48.70
N SER A 154 -0.68 13.57 -49.73
CA SER A 154 -0.30 13.41 -51.13
C SER A 154 -0.09 14.78 -51.72
#